data_7a8f54199131879e1e18ecde27668e46
#
_entry.id   7a8f54199131879e1e18ecde27668e46
#
_cell.length_a   1.000
_cell.length_b   1.000
_cell.length_c   1.000
_cell.angle_alpha   90.00
_cell.angle_beta   90.00
_cell.angle_gamma   90.00
#
_symmetry.space_group_name_H-M   'P 1'
#
loop_
_entity.id
_entity.type
_entity.pdbx_description
1 polymer ?
#
loop_
_entity_poly.entity_id
_entity_poly.type
_entity_poly.pdbx_seq_one_letter_code
_entity_poly.pdbx_strand_id
1 'polypeptide(L)'
;HRLKQIDGRLVPDPEAELTEPLIVRPTSETIIADSFRNWINSYRDLPILINQWANVVRWEMRTRLFLRTTEFLWQEGHTAHADRDDAFAETMRMLDVYRDFAETEMAMPVIAGEKTANERFPGADNTYSIEAMMQDGKALQAGTSHYLGTHFAEAQGIKFQAADGT
;
A
#
# COMPACT_ATOMS: atom_id res chain seq x y z
N HIS A 1 -14.09 -13.10 19.44
CA HIS A 1 -15.40 -12.67 19.94
C HIS A 1 -16.39 -13.85 19.90
N ARG A 2 -17.15 -14.02 20.96
CA ARG A 2 -18.22 -14.99 21.08
C ARG A 2 -19.55 -14.25 21.13
N LEU A 3 -20.59 -14.83 20.53
CA LEU A 3 -21.95 -14.32 20.66
C LEU A 3 -22.67 -15.09 21.76
N LYS A 4 -23.52 -14.39 22.51
CA LYS A 4 -24.38 -14.93 23.54
C LYS A 4 -25.83 -14.57 23.23
N GLN A 5 -26.73 -15.48 23.48
CA GLN A 5 -28.15 -15.23 23.32
C GLN A 5 -28.70 -14.63 24.62
N ILE A 6 -29.22 -13.41 24.54
CA ILE A 6 -29.92 -12.72 25.64
C ILE A 6 -31.28 -12.30 25.10
N ASP A 7 -32.34 -12.68 25.79
CA ASP A 7 -33.74 -12.38 25.44
C ASP A 7 -34.09 -12.71 23.96
N GLY A 8 -33.57 -13.85 23.47
CA GLY A 8 -33.81 -14.32 22.10
C GLY A 8 -32.98 -13.59 21.01
N ARG A 9 -32.12 -12.66 21.38
CA ARG A 9 -31.22 -11.93 20.46
C ARG A 9 -29.77 -12.35 20.65
N LEU A 10 -29.06 -12.45 19.55
CA LEU A 10 -27.61 -12.63 19.58
C LEU A 10 -26.93 -11.29 19.82
N VAL A 11 -26.19 -11.18 20.91
CA VAL A 11 -25.41 -10.02 21.29
C VAL A 11 -23.95 -10.41 21.50
N PRO A 12 -22.98 -9.50 21.38
CA PRO A 12 -21.61 -9.74 21.78
C PRO A 12 -21.56 -10.20 23.26
N ASP A 13 -20.82 -11.26 23.53
CA ASP A 13 -20.61 -11.75 24.90
C ASP A 13 -19.62 -10.81 25.63
N PRO A 14 -20.03 -10.09 26.68
CA PRO A 14 -19.12 -9.18 27.39
C PRO A 14 -17.92 -9.89 28.03
N GLU A 15 -18.07 -11.18 28.38
CA GLU A 15 -16.99 -11.99 28.96
C GLU A 15 -15.96 -12.46 27.91
N ALA A 16 -16.25 -12.28 26.62
CA ALA A 16 -15.37 -12.61 25.51
C ALA A 16 -14.72 -11.36 24.88
N GLU A 17 -14.74 -10.24 25.55
CA GLU A 17 -14.02 -9.04 25.13
C GLU A 17 -12.52 -9.29 25.13
N LEU A 18 -11.84 -8.84 24.07
CA LEU A 18 -10.39 -8.98 23.96
C LEU A 18 -9.70 -8.04 24.94
N THR A 19 -8.72 -8.54 25.68
CA THR A 19 -7.90 -7.75 26.58
C THR A 19 -7.14 -6.65 25.83
N GLU A 20 -6.71 -6.97 24.61
CA GLU A 20 -6.09 -6.03 23.68
C GLU A 20 -6.93 -5.95 22.40
N PRO A 21 -7.31 -4.75 21.95
CA PRO A 21 -8.09 -4.63 20.72
C PRO A 21 -7.26 -5.02 19.51
N LEU A 22 -7.89 -5.72 18.55
CA LEU A 22 -7.30 -5.95 17.24
C LEU A 22 -7.57 -4.74 16.35
N ILE A 23 -6.53 -4.24 15.72
CA ILE A 23 -6.62 -3.14 14.76
C ILE A 23 -6.52 -3.74 13.37
N VAL A 24 -7.56 -3.49 12.56
CA VAL A 24 -7.57 -3.91 11.16
C VAL A 24 -6.91 -2.82 10.33
N ARG A 25 -5.83 -3.15 9.62
CA ARG A 25 -5.09 -2.18 8.82
C ARG A 25 -5.84 -1.81 7.54
N PRO A 26 -5.99 -0.50 7.23
CA PRO A 26 -6.49 -0.05 5.92
C PRO A 26 -5.37 0.11 4.90
N THR A 27 -4.11 0.13 5.36
CA THR A 27 -2.88 0.33 4.57
C THR A 27 -1.67 0.01 5.46
N SER A 28 -0.48 -0.15 4.88
CA SER A 28 0.71 -0.62 5.62
C SER A 28 1.84 0.41 5.71
N GLU A 29 1.77 1.57 5.05
CA GLU A 29 2.88 2.53 4.96
C GLU A 29 3.41 2.94 6.33
N THR A 30 2.54 3.27 7.26
CA THR A 30 2.95 3.71 8.62
C THR A 30 3.62 2.60 9.41
N ILE A 31 3.09 1.37 9.34
CA ILE A 31 3.66 0.21 10.05
C ILE A 31 5.03 -0.14 9.47
N ILE A 32 5.15 -0.14 8.15
CA ILE A 32 6.40 -0.44 7.46
C ILE A 32 7.44 0.67 7.72
N ALA A 33 7.04 1.94 7.69
CA ALA A 33 7.94 3.04 8.01
C ALA A 33 8.48 2.97 9.44
N ASP A 34 7.66 2.57 10.41
CA ASP A 34 8.14 2.31 11.79
C ASP A 34 9.16 1.17 11.85
N SER A 35 8.96 0.13 11.04
CA SER A 35 9.93 -0.96 10.91
C SER A 35 11.23 -0.48 10.27
N PHE A 36 11.16 0.31 9.20
CA PHE A 36 12.34 0.87 8.53
C PHE A 36 13.17 1.75 9.47
N ARG A 37 12.54 2.53 10.37
CA ARG A 37 13.23 3.30 11.38
C ARG A 37 14.15 2.46 12.26
N ASN A 38 13.80 1.20 12.50
CA ASN A 38 14.58 0.29 13.31
C ASN A 38 15.62 -0.50 12.50
N TRP A 39 15.41 -0.65 11.20
CA TRP A 39 16.29 -1.45 10.33
C TRP A 39 17.36 -0.63 9.64
N ILE A 40 17.09 0.65 9.35
CA ILE A 40 17.99 1.53 8.62
C ILE A 40 18.84 2.32 9.62
N ASN A 41 20.15 2.10 9.57
CA ASN A 41 21.13 2.79 10.42
C ASN A 41 22.23 3.45 9.58
N SER A 42 22.58 2.86 8.45
CA SER A 42 23.64 3.35 7.58
C SER A 42 23.26 3.21 6.09
N TYR A 43 23.97 3.91 5.24
CA TYR A 43 23.82 3.80 3.78
C TYR A 43 24.01 2.36 3.26
N ARG A 44 24.68 1.49 4.02
CA ARG A 44 24.90 0.08 3.67
C ARG A 44 23.65 -0.77 3.84
N ASP A 45 22.67 -0.28 4.59
CA ASP A 45 21.37 -0.94 4.75
C ASP A 45 20.42 -0.63 3.60
N LEU A 46 20.81 0.27 2.70
CA LEU A 46 20.01 0.74 1.57
C LEU A 46 20.57 0.24 0.22
N PRO A 47 19.73 -0.04 -0.78
CA PRO A 47 18.26 0.04 -0.68
C PRO A 47 17.66 -1.15 0.08
N ILE A 48 16.56 -0.91 0.79
CA ILE A 48 15.70 -1.98 1.30
C ILE A 48 14.54 -2.15 0.35
N LEU A 49 14.33 -3.37 -0.13
CA LEU A 49 13.22 -3.76 -1.00
C LEU A 49 12.48 -4.91 -0.34
N ILE A 50 11.26 -4.66 0.11
CA ILE A 50 10.41 -5.70 0.70
C ILE A 50 9.08 -5.78 -0.02
N ASN A 51 8.48 -6.95 0.04
CA ASN A 51 7.18 -7.24 -0.53
C ASN A 51 6.37 -8.12 0.40
N GLN A 52 5.06 -7.91 0.41
CA GLN A 52 4.14 -8.79 1.11
C GLN A 52 2.91 -9.09 0.25
N TRP A 53 2.42 -10.32 0.36
CA TRP A 53 1.08 -10.72 -0.02
C TRP A 53 0.20 -10.53 1.20
N ALA A 54 -0.77 -9.64 1.12
CA ALA A 54 -1.50 -9.17 2.28
C ALA A 54 -2.96 -8.90 1.99
N ASN A 55 -3.71 -8.67 3.04
CA ASN A 55 -5.07 -8.12 2.98
C ASN A 55 -5.11 -6.76 3.66
N VAL A 56 -6.07 -5.96 3.26
CA VAL A 56 -6.49 -4.74 3.95
C VAL A 56 -8.01 -4.69 4.00
N VAL A 57 -8.54 -3.94 4.98
CA VAL A 57 -9.98 -3.72 5.10
C VAL A 57 -10.23 -2.22 5.08
N ARG A 58 -11.07 -1.80 4.14
CA ARG A 58 -11.50 -0.42 3.98
C ARG A 58 -13.01 -0.35 3.96
N TRP A 59 -13.57 0.67 4.57
CA TRP A 59 -15.00 0.89 4.45
C TRP A 59 -15.36 1.26 3.02
N GLU A 60 -16.13 0.41 2.37
CA GLU A 60 -16.60 0.62 0.99
C GLU A 60 -18.14 0.71 0.99
N MET A 61 -18.65 1.88 0.68
CA MET A 61 -20.10 2.12 0.65
C MET A 61 -20.80 1.51 -0.57
N ARG A 62 -20.07 1.32 -1.66
CA ARG A 62 -20.57 0.80 -2.93
C ARG A 62 -19.73 -0.36 -3.40
N THR A 63 -19.94 -1.50 -2.78
CA THR A 63 -19.23 -2.72 -3.17
C THR A 63 -19.64 -3.17 -4.58
N ARG A 64 -18.66 -3.72 -5.31
CA ARG A 64 -18.86 -4.41 -6.59
C ARG A 64 -18.19 -5.76 -6.51
N LEU A 65 -18.91 -6.81 -6.86
CA LEU A 65 -18.41 -8.17 -6.84
C LEU A 65 -17.05 -8.28 -7.57
N PHE A 66 -16.05 -8.83 -6.92
CA PHE A 66 -14.64 -8.96 -7.32
C PHE A 66 -13.85 -7.66 -7.54
N LEU A 67 -14.49 -6.54 -7.84
CA LEU A 67 -13.81 -5.30 -8.22
C LEU A 67 -13.65 -4.32 -7.06
N ARG A 68 -14.65 -4.26 -6.17
CA ARG A 68 -14.68 -3.37 -5.00
C ARG A 68 -15.28 -4.09 -3.82
N THR A 69 -14.43 -4.61 -2.96
CA THR A 69 -14.82 -5.33 -1.74
C THR A 69 -14.29 -4.59 -0.52
N THR A 70 -14.93 -4.77 0.62
CA THR A 70 -14.51 -4.16 1.90
C THR A 70 -13.15 -4.72 2.33
N GLU A 71 -12.96 -6.02 2.20
CA GLU A 71 -11.66 -6.68 2.34
C GLU A 71 -11.16 -7.10 0.97
N PHE A 72 -9.89 -6.85 0.67
CA PHE A 72 -9.28 -7.32 -0.56
C PHE A 72 -7.84 -7.78 -0.34
N LEU A 73 -7.42 -8.69 -1.19
CA LEU A 73 -6.08 -9.23 -1.23
C LEU A 73 -5.27 -8.45 -2.26
N TRP A 74 -4.07 -8.14 -1.93
CA TRP A 74 -3.16 -7.44 -2.83
C TRP A 74 -1.70 -7.82 -2.59
N GLN A 75 -0.84 -7.33 -3.45
CA GLN A 75 0.59 -7.26 -3.23
C GLN A 75 0.94 -5.83 -2.84
N GLU A 76 1.78 -5.66 -1.83
CA GLU A 76 2.38 -4.38 -1.46
C GLU A 76 3.90 -4.51 -1.48
N GLY A 77 4.57 -3.67 -2.28
CA GLY A 77 6.01 -3.45 -2.21
C GLY A 77 6.30 -2.15 -1.45
N HIS A 78 7.25 -2.19 -0.54
CA HIS A 78 7.74 -1.03 0.18
C HIS A 78 9.25 -0.97 0.06
N THR A 79 9.78 0.20 -0.28
CA THR A 79 11.20 0.37 -0.52
C THR A 79 11.74 1.61 0.17
N ALA A 80 13.02 1.58 0.52
CA ALA A 80 13.75 2.73 1.03
C ALA A 80 15.10 2.83 0.30
N HIS A 81 15.46 4.02 -0.08
CA HIS A 81 16.62 4.32 -0.91
C HIS A 81 17.47 5.43 -0.30
N ALA A 82 18.75 5.48 -0.64
CA ALA A 82 19.66 6.51 -0.15
C ALA A 82 19.47 7.86 -0.86
N ASP A 83 18.96 7.84 -2.08
CA ASP A 83 18.77 9.05 -2.89
C ASP A 83 17.48 9.00 -3.70
N ARG A 84 17.12 10.20 -4.21
CA ARG A 84 15.91 10.42 -4.98
C ARG A 84 15.87 9.63 -6.28
N ASP A 85 16.99 9.61 -7.00
CA ASP A 85 17.01 9.09 -8.37
C ASP A 85 16.84 7.57 -8.36
N ASP A 86 17.46 6.88 -7.39
CA ASP A 86 17.27 5.44 -7.19
C ASP A 86 15.84 5.12 -6.77
N ALA A 87 15.26 5.87 -5.83
CA ALA A 87 13.87 5.71 -5.41
C ALA A 87 12.88 5.94 -6.57
N PHE A 88 13.13 6.95 -7.38
CA PHE A 88 12.29 7.25 -8.53
C PHE A 88 12.41 6.19 -9.62
N ALA A 89 13.63 5.71 -9.88
CA ALA A 89 13.87 4.61 -10.82
C ALA A 89 13.12 3.33 -10.41
N GLU A 90 13.10 3.02 -9.12
CA GLU A 90 12.35 1.88 -8.59
C GLU A 90 10.83 2.07 -8.74
N THR A 91 10.33 3.27 -8.51
CA THR A 91 8.92 3.61 -8.75
C THR A 91 8.51 3.31 -10.19
N MET A 92 9.32 3.70 -11.16
CA MET A 92 9.05 3.46 -12.57
C MET A 92 9.21 1.99 -12.95
N ARG A 93 10.22 1.31 -12.41
CA ARG A 93 10.42 -0.13 -12.60
C ARG A 93 9.21 -0.92 -12.15
N MET A 94 8.66 -0.62 -10.98
CA MET A 94 7.48 -1.32 -10.48
C MET A 94 6.22 -1.02 -11.29
N LEU A 95 6.07 0.19 -11.82
CA LEU A 95 4.98 0.49 -12.76
C LEU A 95 5.08 -0.39 -14.01
N ASP A 96 6.29 -0.54 -14.56
CA ASP A 96 6.53 -1.39 -15.73
C ASP A 96 6.27 -2.87 -15.43
N VAL A 97 6.66 -3.37 -14.25
CA VAL A 97 6.35 -4.74 -13.81
C VAL A 97 4.84 -4.97 -13.74
N TYR A 98 4.08 -4.04 -13.18
CA TYR A 98 2.62 -4.16 -13.12
C TYR A 98 1.99 -4.13 -14.50
N ARG A 99 2.46 -3.26 -15.40
CA ARG A 99 1.98 -3.21 -16.78
C ARG A 99 2.27 -4.53 -17.52
N ASP A 100 3.52 -4.98 -17.46
CA ASP A 100 3.95 -6.22 -18.12
C ASP A 100 3.12 -7.41 -17.63
N PHE A 101 2.96 -7.56 -16.32
CA PHE A 101 2.13 -8.62 -15.73
C PHE A 101 0.67 -8.54 -16.20
N ALA A 102 0.08 -7.34 -16.21
CA ALA A 102 -1.29 -7.15 -16.64
C ALA A 102 -1.47 -7.55 -18.11
N GLU A 103 -0.56 -7.14 -18.98
CA GLU A 103 -0.68 -7.35 -20.44
C GLU A 103 -0.27 -8.77 -20.84
N THR A 104 0.81 -9.32 -20.29
CA THR A 104 1.37 -10.59 -20.74
C THR A 104 0.75 -11.80 -20.03
N GLU A 105 0.54 -11.73 -18.72
CA GLU A 105 0.04 -12.86 -17.93
C GLU A 105 -1.48 -12.83 -17.76
N MET A 106 -2.06 -11.63 -17.59
CA MET A 106 -3.50 -11.46 -17.38
C MET A 106 -4.28 -11.18 -18.65
N ALA A 107 -3.61 -10.96 -19.79
CA ALA A 107 -4.22 -10.54 -21.06
C ALA A 107 -5.14 -9.32 -20.90
N MET A 108 -4.77 -8.41 -20.00
CA MET A 108 -5.52 -7.22 -19.66
C MET A 108 -4.78 -5.98 -20.18
N PRO A 109 -5.20 -5.39 -21.29
CA PRO A 109 -4.57 -4.17 -21.80
C PRO A 109 -4.81 -3.02 -20.83
N VAL A 110 -3.74 -2.28 -20.51
CA VAL A 110 -3.79 -1.17 -19.55
C VAL A 110 -3.13 0.08 -20.13
N ILE A 111 -3.53 1.22 -19.56
CA ILE A 111 -2.91 2.52 -19.82
C ILE A 111 -2.13 2.89 -18.58
N ALA A 112 -0.81 3.08 -18.73
CA ALA A 112 0.05 3.58 -17.65
C ALA A 112 0.16 5.10 -17.72
N GLY A 113 0.11 5.77 -16.57
CA GLY A 113 0.22 7.22 -16.51
C GLY A 113 0.37 7.76 -15.09
N GLU A 114 0.72 9.04 -15.00
CA GLU A 114 0.77 9.77 -13.75
C GLU A 114 -0.63 10.28 -13.37
N LYS A 115 -1.00 10.11 -12.11
CA LYS A 115 -2.25 10.65 -11.58
C LYS A 115 -2.19 12.15 -11.38
N THR A 116 -3.33 12.81 -11.58
CA THR A 116 -3.48 14.23 -11.27
C THR A 116 -3.24 14.50 -9.78
N ALA A 117 -2.90 15.74 -9.45
CA ALA A 117 -2.63 16.13 -8.07
C ALA A 117 -3.79 15.80 -7.10
N ASN A 118 -5.04 15.87 -7.59
CA ASN A 118 -6.23 15.59 -6.78
C ASN A 118 -6.47 14.09 -6.51
N GLU A 119 -5.89 13.22 -7.32
CA GLU A 119 -6.02 11.76 -7.21
C GLU A 119 -4.74 11.08 -6.72
N ARG A 120 -3.72 11.88 -6.47
CA ARG A 120 -2.44 11.43 -5.94
C ARG A 120 -2.61 10.81 -4.56
N PHE A 121 -1.84 9.77 -4.26
CA PHE A 121 -1.82 9.18 -2.93
C PHE A 121 -1.40 10.23 -1.89
N PRO A 122 -2.15 10.37 -0.77
CA PRO A 122 -1.80 11.34 0.26
C PRO A 122 -0.40 11.13 0.82
N GLY A 123 0.44 12.16 0.74
CA GLY A 123 1.84 12.11 1.18
C GLY A 123 2.84 11.67 0.11
N ALA A 124 2.40 11.33 -1.10
CA ALA A 124 3.30 11.06 -2.21
C ALA A 124 3.61 12.32 -3.04
N ASP A 125 4.83 12.44 -3.52
CA ASP A 125 5.21 13.46 -4.50
C ASP A 125 4.65 13.13 -5.88
N ASN A 126 4.69 11.86 -6.28
CA ASN A 126 4.11 11.37 -7.53
C ASN A 126 3.38 10.05 -7.30
N THR A 127 2.31 9.85 -8.02
CA THR A 127 1.57 8.58 -8.07
C THR A 127 1.36 8.19 -9.53
N TYR A 128 1.81 7.01 -9.87
CA TYR A 128 1.59 6.40 -11.18
C TYR A 128 0.59 5.25 -11.04
N SER A 129 -0.20 5.02 -12.07
CA SER A 129 -1.15 3.92 -12.12
C SER A 129 -1.16 3.23 -13.46
N ILE A 130 -1.60 1.98 -13.42
CA ILE A 130 -2.09 1.27 -14.60
C ILE A 130 -3.62 1.17 -14.50
N GLU A 131 -4.32 1.49 -15.56
CA GLU A 131 -5.78 1.52 -15.60
C GLU A 131 -6.30 0.72 -16.78
N ALA A 132 -7.27 -0.17 -16.51
CA ALA A 132 -7.95 -0.95 -17.51
C ALA A 132 -9.30 -0.30 -17.89
N MET A 133 -9.66 -0.34 -19.17
CA MET A 133 -10.94 0.15 -19.64
C MET A 133 -12.03 -0.89 -19.39
N MET A 134 -13.08 -0.48 -18.66
CA MET A 134 -14.25 -1.30 -18.43
C MET A 134 -15.25 -1.20 -19.60
N GLN A 135 -16.14 -2.19 -19.71
CA GLN A 135 -17.16 -2.21 -20.77
C GLN A 135 -18.13 -1.02 -20.73
N ASP A 136 -18.31 -0.41 -19.54
CA ASP A 136 -19.12 0.79 -19.35
C ASP A 136 -18.38 2.10 -19.69
N GLY A 137 -17.16 1.99 -20.24
CA GLY A 137 -16.33 3.13 -20.63
C GLY A 137 -15.59 3.81 -19.48
N LYS A 138 -15.64 3.25 -18.26
CA LYS A 138 -14.89 3.77 -17.11
C LYS A 138 -13.54 3.11 -16.99
N ALA A 139 -12.57 3.87 -16.50
CA ALA A 139 -11.27 3.34 -16.15
C ALA A 139 -11.32 2.66 -14.77
N LEU A 140 -10.71 1.48 -14.66
CA LEU A 140 -10.49 0.77 -13.41
C LEU A 140 -9.00 0.79 -13.09
N GLN A 141 -8.63 1.38 -11.96
CA GLN A 141 -7.27 1.31 -11.45
C GLN A 141 -6.93 -0.15 -11.09
N ALA A 142 -5.90 -0.69 -11.73
CA ALA A 142 -5.47 -2.07 -11.54
C ALA A 142 -4.18 -2.20 -10.72
N GLY A 143 -3.36 -1.15 -10.68
CA GLY A 143 -2.14 -1.10 -9.87
C GLY A 143 -1.63 0.32 -9.75
N THR A 144 -0.85 0.59 -8.70
CA THR A 144 -0.22 1.89 -8.46
C THR A 144 1.22 1.73 -8.01
N SER A 145 2.03 2.73 -8.37
CA SER A 145 3.39 2.90 -7.87
C SER A 145 3.57 4.34 -7.42
N HIS A 146 4.09 4.52 -6.20
CA HIS A 146 4.19 5.83 -5.56
C HIS A 146 5.65 6.21 -5.33
N TYR A 147 6.02 7.41 -5.73
CA TYR A 147 7.22 8.06 -5.21
C TYR A 147 6.79 8.92 -4.00
N LEU A 148 7.17 8.48 -2.80
CA LEU A 148 6.71 9.11 -1.55
C LEU A 148 7.55 10.31 -1.15
N GLY A 149 8.69 10.57 -1.82
CA GLY A 149 9.64 11.59 -1.37
C GLY A 149 10.19 11.26 0.02
N THR A 150 10.34 12.28 0.86
CA THR A 150 10.85 12.14 2.24
C THR A 150 9.77 12.25 3.32
N HIS A 151 8.53 12.51 2.96
CA HIS A 151 7.46 12.84 3.91
C HIS A 151 7.24 11.77 4.98
N PHE A 152 7.18 10.49 4.59
CA PHE A 152 7.04 9.40 5.56
C PHE A 152 8.29 9.18 6.40
N ALA A 153 9.48 9.30 5.77
CA ALA A 153 10.75 9.17 6.46
C ALA A 153 10.93 10.25 7.53
N GLU A 154 10.62 11.50 7.19
CA GLU A 154 10.67 12.62 8.13
C GLU A 154 9.66 12.47 9.27
N ALA A 155 8.41 12.12 8.96
CA ALA A 155 7.36 11.93 9.96
C ALA A 155 7.68 10.80 10.95
N GLN A 156 8.36 9.75 10.50
CA GLN A 156 8.77 8.61 11.33
C GLN A 156 10.17 8.76 11.92
N GLY A 157 10.89 9.83 11.57
CA GLY A 157 12.25 10.06 12.05
C GLY A 157 13.27 9.04 11.54
N ILE A 158 13.07 8.52 10.32
CA ILE A 158 14.01 7.61 9.68
C ILE A 158 15.26 8.39 9.27
N LYS A 159 16.41 7.94 9.72
CA LYS A 159 17.72 8.55 9.44
C LYS A 159 18.75 7.45 9.24
N PHE A 160 19.78 7.74 8.48
CA PHE A 160 20.91 6.87 8.29
C PHE A 160 22.22 7.67 8.20
N GLN A 161 23.31 7.04 8.57
CA GLN A 161 24.64 7.62 8.36
C GLN A 161 24.99 7.51 6.87
N ALA A 162 25.25 8.63 6.23
CA ALA A 162 25.68 8.64 4.84
C ALA A 162 27.14 8.16 4.67
N ALA A 163 27.54 7.88 3.42
CA ALA A 163 28.87 7.34 3.13
C ALA A 163 30.01 8.30 3.48
N ASP A 164 29.75 9.60 3.52
CA ASP A 164 30.71 10.65 3.91
C ASP A 164 30.78 10.88 5.42
N GLY A 165 30.02 10.11 6.21
CA GLY A 165 30.00 10.18 7.67
C GLY A 165 29.01 11.16 8.26
N THR A 166 28.18 11.85 7.44
CA THR A 166 27.09 12.73 7.89
C THR A 166 25.83 11.98 8.29
#